data_9ab36bcaecaf40e472da5ae665aecc68
#
_entry.id   9ab36bcaecaf40e472da5ae665aecc68
#
_cell.length_a   1.000
_cell.length_b   1.000
_cell.length_c   1.000
_cell.angle_alpha   90.00
_cell.angle_beta   90.00
_cell.angle_gamma   90.00
#
_symmetry.space_group_name_H-M   'P 1'
#
loop_
_entity.id
_entity.type
_entity.pdbx_description
1 polymer ?
#
loop_
_entity_poly.entity_id
_entity_poly.type
_entity_poly.pdbx_seq_one_letter_code
_entity_poly.pdbx_strand_id
1 'polypeptide(L)'
;NIWFHQEECRTFIVTASLADMTWGATEITQINVCGEFNNWDLNKDLMTYDETNKVWKTTVVIDNLGNNYGFYFLLNNAENGLVWNWALKGNKEKLYLTDSNGSGSIVPAETGTYAITLDIASLTFTMDKQ
;
A
#
# COMPACT_ATOMS: atom_id res chain seq x y z
N ASN A 1 -19.64 -8.06 16.82
CA ASN A 1 -18.34 -7.57 17.29
C ASN A 1 -17.25 -8.55 16.89
N ILE A 2 -16.27 -8.05 16.16
CA ILE A 2 -15.11 -8.84 15.78
C ILE A 2 -14.01 -8.55 16.78
N TRP A 3 -13.60 -9.57 17.52
CA TRP A 3 -12.55 -9.45 18.52
C TRP A 3 -11.26 -10.07 17.97
N PHE A 4 -10.19 -9.25 17.92
CA PHE A 4 -8.85 -9.75 17.67
C PHE A 4 -8.07 -9.67 18.97
N HIS A 5 -7.83 -10.80 19.59
CA HIS A 5 -6.99 -10.86 20.77
C HIS A 5 -5.54 -10.99 20.31
N GLN A 6 -4.79 -9.92 20.42
CA GLN A 6 -3.42 -9.86 19.92
C GLN A 6 -2.46 -9.34 20.97
N GLU A 7 -1.35 -10.04 21.10
CA GLU A 7 -0.20 -9.55 21.85
C GLU A 7 0.67 -8.63 20.99
N GLU A 8 0.59 -8.75 19.66
CA GLU A 8 1.31 -7.94 18.70
C GLU A 8 0.36 -7.08 17.89
N CYS A 9 0.81 -5.89 17.55
CA CYS A 9 0.03 -4.99 16.70
C CYS A 9 0.09 -5.45 15.24
N ARG A 10 -1.01 -5.97 14.73
CA ARG A 10 -1.13 -6.44 13.34
C ARG A 10 -2.24 -5.69 12.62
N THR A 11 -2.10 -5.54 11.32
CA THR A 11 -3.11 -4.89 10.48
C THR A 11 -3.78 -5.93 9.59
N PHE A 12 -5.10 -5.87 9.50
CA PHE A 12 -5.91 -6.80 8.72
C PHE A 12 -6.77 -6.07 7.71
N ILE A 13 -6.94 -6.68 6.54
CA ILE A 13 -8.01 -6.32 5.61
C ILE A 13 -9.23 -7.12 6.04
N VAL A 14 -10.30 -6.44 6.41
CA VAL A 14 -11.56 -7.06 6.79
C VAL A 14 -12.53 -6.91 5.63
N THR A 15 -13.07 -8.02 5.15
CA THR A 15 -14.08 -8.06 4.10
C THR A 15 -15.40 -8.57 4.67
N ALA A 16 -16.51 -8.01 4.20
CA ALA A 16 -17.82 -8.44 4.59
C ALA A 16 -18.77 -8.45 3.39
N SER A 17 -19.59 -9.47 3.29
CA SER A 17 -20.67 -9.55 2.31
C SER A 17 -22.01 -9.53 3.01
N LEU A 18 -22.78 -8.48 2.83
CA LEU A 18 -24.13 -8.38 3.40
C LEU A 18 -25.12 -9.32 2.72
N ALA A 19 -24.90 -9.59 1.43
CA ALA A 19 -25.75 -10.51 0.66
C ALA A 19 -25.64 -11.95 1.17
N ASP A 20 -24.42 -12.38 1.49
CA ASP A 20 -24.13 -13.73 1.95
C ASP A 20 -24.07 -13.85 3.47
N MET A 21 -24.12 -12.71 4.18
CA MET A 21 -23.91 -12.65 5.63
C MET A 21 -22.59 -13.30 6.08
N THR A 22 -21.54 -13.10 5.28
CA THR A 22 -20.22 -13.65 5.54
C THR A 22 -19.20 -12.54 5.75
N TRP A 23 -18.11 -12.87 6.42
CA TRP A 23 -16.97 -11.96 6.59
C TRP A 23 -15.66 -12.72 6.62
N GLY A 24 -14.57 -12.01 6.36
CA GLY A 24 -13.23 -12.55 6.43
C GLY A 24 -12.22 -11.49 6.86
N ALA A 25 -11.07 -11.93 7.33
CA ALA A 25 -9.97 -11.04 7.68
C ALA A 25 -8.66 -11.64 7.16
N THR A 26 -7.84 -10.81 6.54
CA THR A 26 -6.52 -11.19 6.02
C THR A 26 -5.48 -10.24 6.59
N GLU A 27 -4.47 -10.79 7.26
CA GLU A 27 -3.37 -10.01 7.80
C GLU A 27 -2.54 -9.37 6.68
N ILE A 28 -2.17 -8.11 6.85
CA ILE A 28 -1.23 -7.44 5.95
C ILE A 28 0.18 -7.79 6.40
N THR A 29 0.88 -8.59 5.61
CA THR A 29 2.24 -9.04 5.90
C THR A 29 3.28 -8.43 4.98
N GLN A 30 2.86 -7.87 3.84
CA GLN A 30 3.74 -7.28 2.85
C GLN A 30 3.09 -6.07 2.21
N ILE A 31 3.86 -5.01 2.03
CA ILE A 31 3.46 -3.84 1.25
C ILE A 31 4.61 -3.48 0.33
N ASN A 32 4.30 -3.18 -0.93
CA ASN A 32 5.27 -2.61 -1.84
C ASN A 32 4.73 -1.39 -2.57
N VAL A 33 5.64 -0.53 -3.01
CA VAL A 33 5.32 0.64 -3.84
C VAL A 33 5.39 0.19 -5.29
N CYS A 34 4.26 0.22 -5.98
CA CYS A 34 4.14 -0.29 -7.34
C CYS A 34 3.72 0.84 -8.29
N GLY A 35 4.51 1.09 -9.32
CA GLY A 35 4.24 2.19 -10.23
C GLY A 35 5.04 2.13 -11.52
N GLU A 36 4.87 3.16 -12.32
CA GLU A 36 5.53 3.30 -13.61
C GLU A 36 7.06 3.20 -13.51
N PHE A 37 7.64 3.79 -12.46
CA PHE A 37 9.08 3.86 -12.27
C PHE A 37 9.75 2.49 -12.06
N ASN A 38 9.03 1.49 -11.61
CA ASN A 38 9.54 0.13 -11.46
C ASN A 38 8.85 -0.87 -12.39
N ASN A 39 8.24 -0.39 -13.47
CA ASN A 39 7.50 -1.19 -14.45
C ASN A 39 6.38 -2.03 -13.84
N TRP A 40 5.74 -1.50 -12.79
CA TRP A 40 4.66 -2.19 -12.07
C TRP A 40 5.09 -3.56 -11.53
N ASP A 41 6.37 -3.69 -11.19
CA ASP A 41 6.91 -4.93 -10.63
C ASP A 41 6.36 -5.16 -9.23
N LEU A 42 5.72 -6.29 -9.05
CA LEU A 42 4.97 -6.62 -7.84
C LEU A 42 5.87 -7.03 -6.67
N ASN A 43 7.16 -7.22 -6.94
CA ASN A 43 8.13 -7.69 -5.96
C ASN A 43 9.25 -6.69 -5.68
N LYS A 44 9.19 -5.50 -6.27
CA LYS A 44 10.15 -4.43 -6.03
C LYS A 44 9.62 -3.40 -5.03
N ASP A 45 10.57 -2.65 -4.49
CA ASP A 45 10.28 -1.54 -3.58
C ASP A 45 9.40 -1.96 -2.41
N LEU A 46 9.79 -3.07 -1.79
CA LEU A 46 9.14 -3.60 -0.59
C LEU A 46 9.33 -2.64 0.58
N MET A 47 8.28 -2.42 1.33
CA MET A 47 8.31 -1.63 2.54
C MET A 47 8.68 -2.50 3.75
N THR A 48 9.33 -1.88 4.72
CA THR A 48 9.68 -2.50 6.00
C THR A 48 8.83 -1.89 7.10
N TYR A 49 8.26 -2.74 7.95
CA TYR A 49 7.45 -2.28 9.07
C TYR A 49 8.34 -1.83 10.23
N ASP A 50 8.10 -0.60 10.70
CA ASP A 50 8.72 -0.02 11.88
C ASP A 50 7.79 -0.24 13.07
N GLU A 51 8.10 -1.23 13.90
CA GLU A 51 7.27 -1.60 15.05
C GLU A 51 7.19 -0.51 16.12
N THR A 52 8.23 0.31 16.23
CA THR A 52 8.27 1.40 17.21
C THR A 52 7.28 2.51 16.88
N ASN A 53 7.27 2.93 15.62
CA ASN A 53 6.42 4.02 15.14
C ASN A 53 5.10 3.54 14.52
N LYS A 54 4.94 2.23 14.36
CA LYS A 54 3.73 1.63 13.77
C LYS A 54 3.46 2.09 12.35
N VAL A 55 4.50 2.21 11.55
CA VAL A 55 4.43 2.67 10.17
C VAL A 55 5.27 1.76 9.25
N TRP A 56 4.97 1.82 7.95
CA TRP A 56 5.74 1.15 6.92
C TRP A 56 6.64 2.15 6.23
N LYS A 57 7.88 1.76 5.94
CA LYS A 57 8.91 2.66 5.38
C LYS A 57 9.64 2.01 4.22
N THR A 58 10.00 2.82 3.23
CA THR A 58 10.95 2.44 2.18
C THR A 58 11.57 3.69 1.56
N THR A 59 12.65 3.48 0.81
CA THR A 59 13.23 4.51 -0.05
C THR A 59 13.13 4.02 -1.48
N VAL A 60 12.57 4.85 -2.36
CA VAL A 60 12.39 4.53 -3.76
C VAL A 60 13.13 5.51 -4.65
N VAL A 61 13.63 5.03 -5.78
CA VAL A 61 14.21 5.88 -6.84
C VAL A 61 13.20 6.00 -7.96
N ILE A 62 12.68 7.20 -8.13
CA ILE A 62 11.75 7.52 -9.21
C ILE A 62 12.53 8.27 -10.29
N ASP A 63 13.04 7.52 -11.25
CA ASP A 63 13.82 8.04 -12.36
C ASP A 63 12.98 8.28 -13.62
N ASN A 64 11.75 7.83 -13.60
CA ASN A 64 10.83 7.93 -14.73
C ASN A 64 9.41 8.22 -14.21
N LEU A 65 8.83 9.31 -14.67
CA LEU A 65 7.43 9.63 -14.38
C LEU A 65 6.47 9.00 -15.41
N GLY A 66 7.03 8.41 -16.47
CA GLY A 66 6.25 7.73 -17.50
C GLY A 66 5.18 8.63 -18.12
N ASN A 67 3.98 8.09 -18.22
CA ASN A 67 2.81 8.81 -18.73
C ASN A 67 1.99 9.45 -17.61
N ASN A 68 2.60 9.73 -16.48
CA ASN A 68 1.95 10.26 -15.27
C ASN A 68 0.93 9.29 -14.64
N TYR A 69 1.14 7.99 -14.81
CA TYR A 69 0.28 6.99 -14.19
C TYR A 69 0.50 6.86 -12.69
N GLY A 70 1.64 7.38 -12.18
CA GLY A 70 1.93 7.39 -10.77
C GLY A 70 2.19 6.01 -10.17
N PHE A 71 1.89 5.88 -8.89
CA PHE A 71 2.04 4.62 -8.17
C PHE A 71 0.90 4.41 -7.15
N TYR A 72 0.91 3.25 -6.54
CA TYR A 72 0.05 2.91 -5.40
C TYR A 72 0.80 1.97 -4.46
N PHE A 73 0.24 1.78 -3.27
CA PHE A 73 0.73 0.80 -2.32
C PHE A 73 -0.03 -0.50 -2.52
N LEU A 74 0.68 -1.58 -2.84
CA LEU A 74 0.09 -2.89 -3.07
C LEU A 74 0.23 -3.75 -1.81
N LEU A 75 -0.89 -4.35 -1.38
CA LEU A 75 -0.96 -5.13 -0.16
C LEU A 75 -0.94 -6.63 -0.47
N ASN A 76 -0.08 -7.39 0.23
CA ASN A 76 -0.02 -8.86 0.19
C ASN A 76 0.08 -9.46 -1.21
N ASN A 77 0.77 -8.82 -2.10
CA ASN A 77 0.88 -9.23 -3.49
C ASN A 77 1.33 -10.68 -3.69
N ALA A 78 2.39 -11.08 -2.99
CA ALA A 78 3.02 -12.37 -3.23
C ALA A 78 2.20 -13.54 -2.71
N GLU A 79 1.38 -13.33 -1.70
CA GLU A 79 0.68 -14.42 -1.01
C GLU A 79 -0.66 -14.78 -1.64
N ASN A 80 -1.31 -13.85 -2.30
CA ASN A 80 -2.69 -14.02 -2.70
C ASN A 80 -2.89 -14.32 -4.18
N GLY A 81 -1.89 -14.14 -5.01
CA GLY A 81 -2.05 -14.24 -6.46
C GLY A 81 -3.11 -13.28 -7.03
N LEU A 82 -3.68 -12.44 -6.19
CA LEU A 82 -4.71 -11.47 -6.52
C LEU A 82 -4.07 -10.11 -6.74
N VAL A 83 -3.22 -10.09 -7.68
CA VAL A 83 -2.20 -9.10 -7.97
C VAL A 83 -2.67 -7.64 -7.91
N TRP A 84 -3.91 -7.37 -8.21
CA TRP A 84 -4.40 -6.00 -8.32
C TRP A 84 -5.58 -5.69 -7.40
N ASN A 85 -5.93 -6.62 -6.53
CA ASN A 85 -7.18 -6.54 -5.81
C ASN A 85 -7.12 -5.71 -4.53
N TRP A 86 -5.92 -5.52 -3.97
CA TRP A 86 -5.79 -4.77 -2.72
C TRP A 86 -4.69 -3.74 -2.85
N ALA A 87 -5.07 -2.56 -3.30
CA ALA A 87 -4.18 -1.42 -3.43
C ALA A 87 -4.69 -0.24 -2.60
N LEU A 88 -3.78 0.51 -2.01
CA LEU A 88 -4.09 1.80 -1.43
C LEU A 88 -3.76 2.89 -2.44
N LYS A 89 -4.75 3.63 -2.84
CA LYS A 89 -4.68 4.76 -3.78
C LYS A 89 -5.22 6.02 -3.12
N GLY A 90 -4.98 7.15 -3.71
CA GLY A 90 -5.46 8.43 -3.21
C GLY A 90 -4.39 9.51 -3.23
N ASN A 91 -4.31 10.28 -2.16
CA ASN A 91 -3.32 11.33 -1.98
C ASN A 91 -2.69 11.25 -0.58
N LYS A 92 -1.77 12.16 -0.28
CA LYS A 92 -1.04 12.13 1.00
C LYS A 92 -1.94 12.19 2.23
N GLU A 93 -3.01 12.94 2.15
CA GLU A 93 -3.91 13.18 3.27
C GLU A 93 -4.98 12.11 3.42
N LYS A 94 -5.23 11.37 2.34
CA LYS A 94 -6.28 10.35 2.36
C LYS A 94 -6.05 9.27 1.33
N LEU A 95 -5.76 8.09 1.82
CA LEU A 95 -5.73 6.87 1.03
C LEU A 95 -7.04 6.11 1.19
N TYR A 96 -7.35 5.27 0.23
CA TYR A 96 -8.49 4.36 0.29
C TYR A 96 -8.11 3.02 -0.32
N LEU A 97 -8.69 1.96 0.22
CA LEU A 97 -8.51 0.61 -0.30
C LEU A 97 -9.39 0.43 -1.55
N THR A 98 -8.80 -0.14 -2.58
CA THR A 98 -9.50 -0.45 -3.82
C THR A 98 -9.12 -1.82 -4.33
N ASP A 99 -10.04 -2.46 -5.01
CA ASP A 99 -9.85 -3.73 -5.71
C ASP A 99 -9.68 -3.53 -7.23
N SER A 100 -9.68 -2.29 -7.69
CA SER A 100 -9.51 -2.00 -9.11
C SER A 100 -8.03 -1.94 -9.50
N ASN A 101 -7.67 -2.61 -10.57
CA ASN A 101 -6.38 -2.44 -11.20
C ASN A 101 -6.34 -1.14 -12.03
N GLY A 102 -5.24 -0.89 -12.72
CA GLY A 102 -5.03 0.30 -13.53
C GLY A 102 -3.94 1.19 -12.95
N SER A 103 -3.81 2.39 -13.48
CA SER A 103 -2.78 3.32 -13.05
C SER A 103 -2.93 3.71 -11.57
N GLY A 104 -1.81 4.02 -10.96
CA GLY A 104 -1.78 4.60 -9.62
C GLY A 104 -2.39 6.00 -9.61
N SER A 105 -2.70 6.48 -8.43
CA SER A 105 -3.27 7.80 -8.24
C SER A 105 -2.30 8.80 -7.62
N ILE A 106 -1.16 8.32 -7.15
CA ILE A 106 -0.14 9.14 -6.50
C ILE A 106 0.92 9.47 -7.54
N VAL A 107 0.87 10.70 -8.06
CA VAL A 107 1.78 11.13 -9.12
C VAL A 107 2.82 12.08 -8.52
N PRO A 108 4.11 11.69 -8.51
CA PRO A 108 5.17 12.59 -8.05
C PRO A 108 5.30 13.80 -8.97
N ALA A 109 5.64 14.95 -8.39
CA ALA A 109 5.82 16.18 -9.16
C ALA A 109 7.11 16.16 -9.99
N GLU A 110 8.12 15.43 -9.54
CA GLU A 110 9.42 15.36 -10.21
C GLU A 110 10.12 14.03 -9.90
N THR A 111 11.13 13.72 -10.71
CA THR A 111 12.00 12.57 -10.46
C THR A 111 12.90 12.81 -9.26
N GLY A 112 13.36 11.76 -8.64
CA GLY A 112 14.26 11.83 -7.49
C GLY A 112 14.24 10.57 -6.64
N THR A 113 15.00 10.60 -5.56
CA THR A 113 14.97 9.58 -4.52
C THR A 113 14.08 10.05 -3.39
N TYR A 114 13.15 9.22 -2.96
CA TYR A 114 12.16 9.59 -1.96
C TYR A 114 12.12 8.60 -0.81
N ALA A 115 12.12 9.14 0.41
CA ALA A 115 11.79 8.38 1.61
C ALA A 115 10.28 8.40 1.79
N ILE A 116 9.65 7.24 1.77
CA ILE A 116 8.19 7.11 1.91
C ILE A 116 7.87 6.44 3.24
N THR A 117 6.97 7.04 3.99
CA THR A 117 6.43 6.49 5.23
C THR A 117 4.92 6.40 5.11
N LEU A 118 4.39 5.19 5.27
CA LEU A 118 2.96 4.89 5.17
C LEU A 118 2.40 4.54 6.55
N ASP A 119 1.38 5.27 6.97
CA ASP A 119 0.59 4.96 8.16
C ASP A 119 -0.76 4.38 7.74
N ILE A 120 -0.89 3.07 7.88
CA ILE A 120 -2.13 2.38 7.51
C ILE A 120 -3.28 2.71 8.47
N ALA A 121 -2.98 2.94 9.75
CA ALA A 121 -4.02 3.23 10.73
C ALA A 121 -4.77 4.52 10.40
N SER A 122 -4.05 5.54 9.94
CA SER A 122 -4.64 6.83 9.54
C SER A 122 -4.94 6.92 8.04
N LEU A 123 -4.45 5.96 7.23
CA LEU A 123 -4.52 5.98 5.77
C LEU A 123 -3.89 7.25 5.18
N THR A 124 -2.71 7.57 5.68
CA THR A 124 -1.90 8.72 5.24
C THR A 124 -0.47 8.26 4.93
N PHE A 125 0.25 9.06 4.16
CA PHE A 125 1.67 8.81 3.93
C PHE A 125 2.45 10.11 3.78
N THR A 126 3.75 10.02 3.98
CA THR A 126 4.70 11.09 3.65
C THR A 126 5.64 10.63 2.56
N MET A 127 6.15 11.58 1.80
CA MET A 127 7.06 11.34 0.68
C MET A 127 8.06 12.49 0.63
N ASP A 128 9.25 12.25 1.13
CA ASP A 128 10.28 13.27 1.30
C ASP A 128 11.44 13.03 0.34
N LYS A 129 11.70 14.00 -0.51
CA LYS A 129 12.80 13.94 -1.46
C LYS A 129 14.15 14.04 -0.72
N GLN A 130 15.03 13.12 -1.05
CA GLN A 130 16.35 13.04 -0.46
C GLN A 130 17.40 13.84 -1.23
#